data_77a45fda5ba39be1979348f431df4ada
#
_entry.id   77a45fda5ba39be1979348f431df4ada
#
_cell.length_a   1.000
_cell.length_b   1.000
_cell.length_c   1.000
_cell.angle_alpha   90.00
_cell.angle_beta   90.00
_cell.angle_gamma   90.00
#
_symmetry.space_group_name_H-M   'P 1'
#
loop_
_entity.id
_entity.type
_entity.pdbx_description
1 polymer ?
#
loop_
_entity_poly.entity_id
_entity_poly.type
_entity_poly.pdbx_seq_one_letter_code
_entity_poly.pdbx_strand_id
1 'polypeptide(L)'
;LNNDRETAERLVKEDEAISMIRSAIDSGINYVDTAFTYHGGKSEKILGKALKDGYREKILLADKMPIWITKDEESMKSIFYKQLERLCTDSIDMYLVHNITKSIWKRAQKLNLMPFLEEMKAEGKIKHIGFSFHDSYEFFEEVVNAYDWEFCQIQLNYMDKDHQAGLKGLKYAAEKGLGVIVMEPLKGGRI
;
A
#
# COMPACT_ATOMS: atom_id res chain seq x y z
N LEU A 1 -4.06 2.91 25.61
CA LEU A 1 -3.43 2.44 24.34
C LEU A 1 -3.59 3.42 23.18
N ASN A 2 -4.64 4.29 23.17
CA ASN A 2 -4.83 5.29 22.09
C ASN A 2 -3.88 6.51 22.22
N ASN A 3 -3.48 6.89 23.42
CA ASN A 3 -2.58 8.04 23.62
C ASN A 3 -1.16 7.82 23.11
N ASP A 4 -0.67 6.59 23.11
CA ASP A 4 0.70 6.29 22.68
C ASP A 4 0.87 6.35 21.16
N ARG A 5 -0.16 5.94 20.38
CA ARG A 5 -0.15 6.06 18.91
C ARG A 5 -0.20 7.52 18.47
N GLU A 6 -1.10 8.31 19.04
CA GLU A 6 -1.25 9.73 18.70
C GLU A 6 0.00 10.54 19.06
N THR A 7 0.66 10.17 20.17
CA THR A 7 1.94 10.76 20.58
C THR A 7 3.10 10.34 19.67
N ALA A 8 3.18 9.06 19.27
CA ALA A 8 4.18 8.58 18.33
C ALA A 8 4.03 9.21 16.93
N GLU A 9 2.79 9.43 16.46
CA GLU A 9 2.51 10.11 15.19
C GLU A 9 2.94 11.58 15.19
N ARG A 10 2.94 12.25 16.35
CA ARG A 10 3.38 13.66 16.49
C ARG A 10 4.89 13.84 16.55
N LEU A 11 5.64 12.80 16.92
CA LEU A 11 7.07 12.87 17.22
C LEU A 11 7.98 12.29 16.12
N VAL A 12 7.51 12.21 14.86
CA VAL A 12 8.38 11.78 13.77
C VAL A 12 9.52 12.79 13.60
N LYS A 13 10.75 12.34 13.84
CA LYS A 13 11.97 13.09 13.58
C LYS A 13 12.29 12.98 12.09
N GLU A 14 11.89 13.99 11.34
CA GLU A 14 11.90 13.96 9.87
C GLU A 14 13.29 13.69 9.30
N ASP A 15 14.32 14.39 9.77
CA ASP A 15 15.68 14.24 9.24
C ASP A 15 16.25 12.84 9.51
N GLU A 16 15.98 12.27 10.69
CA GLU A 16 16.37 10.89 11.00
C GLU A 16 15.64 9.89 10.10
N ALA A 17 14.34 10.08 9.87
CA ALA A 17 13.54 9.21 9.00
C ALA A 17 14.04 9.27 7.55
N ILE A 18 14.34 10.45 7.02
CA ILE A 18 14.91 10.62 5.68
C ILE A 18 16.26 9.92 5.58
N SER A 19 17.13 10.09 6.57
CA SER A 19 18.44 9.45 6.61
C SER A 19 18.33 7.92 6.63
N MET A 20 17.42 7.37 7.45
CA MET A 20 17.16 5.93 7.52
C MET A 20 16.62 5.37 6.19
N ILE A 21 15.67 6.04 5.54
CA ILE A 21 15.11 5.63 4.25
C ILE A 21 16.23 5.59 3.20
N ARG A 22 17.02 6.65 3.08
CA ARG A 22 18.12 6.73 2.11
C ARG A 22 19.18 5.66 2.37
N SER A 23 19.56 5.44 3.63
CA SER A 23 20.50 4.39 4.01
C SER A 23 20.01 2.99 3.64
N ALA A 24 18.71 2.72 3.83
CA ALA A 24 18.10 1.46 3.42
C ALA A 24 18.14 1.26 1.90
N ILE A 25 17.82 2.30 1.13
CA ILE A 25 17.88 2.26 -0.35
C ILE A 25 19.33 2.05 -0.82
N ASP A 26 20.28 2.77 -0.25
CA ASP A 26 21.71 2.62 -0.59
C ASP A 26 22.26 1.22 -0.18
N SER A 27 21.61 0.55 0.77
CA SER A 27 21.89 -0.83 1.16
C SER A 27 21.18 -1.88 0.29
N GLY A 28 20.45 -1.46 -0.76
CA GLY A 28 19.83 -2.35 -1.74
C GLY A 28 18.32 -2.58 -1.55
N ILE A 29 17.67 -1.91 -0.61
CA ILE A 29 16.19 -1.93 -0.54
C ILE A 29 15.64 -1.20 -1.76
N ASN A 30 14.81 -1.89 -2.54
CA ASN A 30 14.23 -1.38 -3.79
C ASN A 30 12.70 -1.37 -3.83
N TYR A 31 12.02 -1.66 -2.73
CA TYR A 31 10.57 -1.54 -2.58
C TYR A 31 10.26 -0.72 -1.34
N VAL A 32 9.57 0.41 -1.52
CA VAL A 32 9.22 1.32 -0.42
C VAL A 32 7.72 1.56 -0.41
N ASP A 33 7.10 1.24 0.73
CA ASP A 33 5.66 1.24 0.93
C ASP A 33 5.21 2.38 1.86
N THR A 34 4.16 3.07 1.46
CA THR A 34 3.49 4.09 2.27
C THR A 34 1.97 4.02 2.13
N ALA A 35 1.26 4.92 2.79
CA ALA A 35 -0.17 5.13 2.60
C ALA A 35 -0.60 6.53 3.05
N PHE A 36 -1.69 7.02 2.48
CA PHE A 36 -2.25 8.36 2.70
C PHE A 36 -2.43 8.75 4.17
N THR A 37 -2.81 7.79 5.02
CA THR A 37 -3.10 8.02 6.43
C THR A 37 -1.95 7.72 7.39
N TYR A 38 -0.83 7.16 6.88
CA TYR A 38 0.28 6.76 7.75
C TYR A 38 0.91 7.96 8.46
N HIS A 39 1.17 7.79 9.76
CA HIS A 39 1.72 8.85 10.63
C HIS A 39 0.93 10.17 10.55
N GLY A 40 -0.42 10.09 10.57
CA GLY A 40 -1.27 11.27 10.47
C GLY A 40 -1.13 12.02 9.13
N GLY A 41 -0.77 11.34 8.05
CA GLY A 41 -0.55 11.91 6.71
C GLY A 41 0.84 12.54 6.50
N LYS A 42 1.80 12.28 7.41
CA LYS A 42 3.19 12.76 7.27
C LYS A 42 4.06 11.81 6.46
N SER A 43 3.73 10.50 6.42
CA SER A 43 4.57 9.46 5.81
C SER A 43 4.88 9.76 4.35
N GLU A 44 3.88 10.07 3.53
CA GLU A 44 4.09 10.42 2.11
C GLU A 44 4.99 11.65 1.94
N LYS A 45 4.78 12.69 2.76
CA LYS A 45 5.58 13.92 2.68
C LYS A 45 7.06 13.70 3.01
N ILE A 46 7.33 12.90 4.05
CA ILE A 46 8.68 12.55 4.46
C ILE A 46 9.34 11.69 3.38
N LEU A 47 8.59 10.71 2.86
CA LEU A 47 9.07 9.84 1.79
C LEU A 47 9.37 10.65 0.52
N GLY A 48 8.48 11.57 0.10
CA GLY A 48 8.71 12.44 -1.04
C GLY A 48 9.99 13.27 -0.92
N LYS A 49 10.34 13.73 0.30
CA LYS A 49 11.63 14.41 0.56
C LYS A 49 12.81 13.44 0.48
N ALA A 50 12.67 12.22 1.03
CA ALA A 50 13.71 11.22 1.00
C ALA A 50 14.03 10.75 -0.43
N LEU A 51 13.03 10.74 -1.31
CA LEU A 51 13.15 10.27 -2.70
C LEU A 51 13.72 11.30 -3.68
N LYS A 52 14.04 12.51 -3.24
CA LYS A 52 14.76 13.51 -4.06
C LYS A 52 16.19 13.04 -4.39
N ASP A 53 16.87 13.79 -5.23
CA ASP A 53 18.30 13.61 -5.54
C ASP A 53 18.63 12.24 -6.14
N GLY A 54 17.74 11.70 -7.01
CA GLY A 54 17.93 10.43 -7.72
C GLY A 54 17.59 9.18 -6.91
N TYR A 55 16.94 9.30 -5.75
CA TYR A 55 16.48 8.13 -4.97
C TYR A 55 15.19 7.53 -5.50
N ARG A 56 14.32 8.35 -6.13
CA ARG A 56 13.05 7.86 -6.70
C ARG A 56 13.25 6.77 -7.74
N GLU A 57 14.26 6.89 -8.58
CA GLU A 57 14.57 5.99 -9.69
C GLU A 57 15.18 4.66 -9.22
N LYS A 58 15.63 4.59 -7.97
CA LYS A 58 16.24 3.37 -7.40
C LYS A 58 15.22 2.37 -6.85
N ILE A 59 13.93 2.76 -6.77
CA ILE A 59 12.91 1.98 -6.05
C ILE A 59 11.62 1.78 -6.84
N LEU A 60 10.87 0.76 -6.45
CA LEU A 60 9.44 0.61 -6.71
C LEU A 60 8.68 1.27 -5.56
N LEU A 61 8.01 2.38 -5.87
CA LEU A 61 7.22 3.14 -4.91
C LEU A 61 5.81 2.55 -4.83
N ALA A 62 5.40 2.17 -3.62
CA ALA A 62 4.04 1.68 -3.35
C ALA A 62 3.24 2.69 -2.51
N ASP A 63 1.99 2.94 -2.92
CA ASP A 63 1.03 3.73 -2.17
C ASP A 63 -0.39 3.16 -2.33
N LYS A 64 -1.35 3.62 -1.51
CA LYS A 64 -2.61 2.92 -1.35
C LYS A 64 -3.81 3.88 -1.32
N MET A 65 -4.91 3.52 -2.01
CA MET A 65 -6.18 4.25 -1.97
C MET A 65 -6.95 3.95 -0.68
N PRO A 66 -7.17 4.93 0.19
CA PRO A 66 -7.88 4.75 1.46
C PRO A 66 -9.40 4.79 1.27
N ILE A 67 -10.01 3.68 0.84
CA ILE A 67 -11.43 3.58 0.47
C ILE A 67 -12.39 4.02 1.59
N TRP A 68 -12.04 3.84 2.86
CA TRP A 68 -12.91 4.19 3.99
C TRP A 68 -13.16 5.69 4.18
N ILE A 69 -12.29 6.56 3.64
CA ILE A 69 -12.47 8.02 3.66
C ILE A 69 -12.92 8.59 2.31
N THR A 70 -12.91 7.78 1.26
CA THR A 70 -13.32 8.16 -0.09
C THR A 70 -14.85 8.24 -0.18
N LYS A 71 -15.41 9.30 -0.73
CA LYS A 71 -16.86 9.53 -0.78
C LYS A 71 -17.44 9.24 -2.16
N ASP A 72 -16.76 9.66 -3.21
CA ASP A 72 -17.17 9.68 -4.60
C ASP A 72 -15.95 9.72 -5.52
N GLU A 73 -16.16 9.80 -6.82
CA GLU A 73 -15.08 9.85 -7.82
C GLU A 73 -14.22 11.10 -7.70
N GLU A 74 -14.80 12.25 -7.38
CA GLU A 74 -14.07 13.50 -7.20
C GLU A 74 -13.10 13.40 -6.02
N SER A 75 -13.56 12.80 -4.92
CA SER A 75 -12.70 12.57 -3.74
C SER A 75 -11.61 11.51 -4.02
N MET A 76 -11.87 10.49 -4.86
CA MET A 76 -10.82 9.57 -5.32
C MET A 76 -9.72 10.32 -6.09
N LYS A 77 -10.09 11.11 -7.07
CA LYS A 77 -9.16 11.94 -7.85
C LYS A 77 -8.38 12.89 -6.95
N SER A 78 -9.07 13.60 -6.07
CA SER A 78 -8.44 14.53 -5.11
C SER A 78 -7.41 13.83 -4.20
N ILE A 79 -7.73 12.66 -3.66
CA ILE A 79 -6.81 11.88 -2.82
C ILE A 79 -5.61 11.43 -3.64
N PHE A 80 -5.82 10.84 -4.81
CA PHE A 80 -4.75 10.34 -5.67
C PHE A 80 -3.75 11.43 -6.08
N TYR A 81 -4.24 12.56 -6.58
CA TYR A 81 -3.36 13.67 -6.95
C TYR A 81 -2.65 14.29 -5.74
N LYS A 82 -3.29 14.28 -4.56
CA LYS A 82 -2.62 14.70 -3.33
C LYS A 82 -1.52 13.74 -2.88
N GLN A 83 -1.64 12.44 -3.16
CA GLN A 83 -0.58 11.46 -2.93
C GLN A 83 0.64 11.77 -3.83
N LEU A 84 0.42 11.98 -5.13
CA LEU A 84 1.49 12.37 -6.06
C LEU A 84 2.20 13.67 -5.63
N GLU A 85 1.42 14.68 -5.24
CA GLU A 85 1.95 15.95 -4.71
C GLU A 85 2.83 15.73 -3.48
N ARG A 86 2.36 14.96 -2.49
CA ARG A 86 3.08 14.68 -1.24
C ARG A 86 4.34 13.87 -1.46
N LEU A 87 4.29 12.92 -2.39
CA LEU A 87 5.41 12.07 -2.77
C LEU A 87 6.39 12.75 -3.72
N CYS A 88 6.07 13.97 -4.20
CA CYS A 88 6.89 14.72 -5.18
C CYS A 88 7.21 13.88 -6.43
N THR A 89 6.24 13.15 -6.98
CA THR A 89 6.39 12.25 -8.13
C THR A 89 5.20 12.37 -9.08
N ASP A 90 5.40 12.05 -10.35
CA ASP A 90 4.36 12.03 -11.37
C ASP A 90 3.67 10.67 -11.50
N SER A 91 4.25 9.61 -10.89
CA SER A 91 3.72 8.25 -10.97
C SER A 91 4.07 7.40 -9.76
N ILE A 92 3.24 6.40 -9.51
CA ILE A 92 3.42 5.37 -8.46
C ILE A 92 3.58 4.02 -9.17
N ASP A 93 4.61 3.26 -8.77
CA ASP A 93 4.89 1.99 -9.42
C ASP A 93 3.87 0.91 -9.01
N MET A 94 3.58 0.80 -7.73
CA MET A 94 2.76 -0.25 -7.13
C MET A 94 1.58 0.38 -6.39
N TYR A 95 0.40 0.45 -7.01
CA TYR A 95 -0.75 1.11 -6.40
C TYR A 95 -1.78 0.10 -5.89
N LEU A 96 -2.18 0.23 -4.62
CA LEU A 96 -3.01 -0.75 -3.94
C LEU A 96 -4.39 -0.23 -3.56
N VAL A 97 -5.40 -1.07 -3.70
CA VAL A 97 -6.64 -0.91 -2.93
C VAL A 97 -6.33 -1.23 -1.47
N HIS A 98 -6.45 -0.23 -0.60
CA HIS A 98 -5.96 -0.33 0.78
C HIS A 98 -6.91 -1.12 1.68
N ASN A 99 -6.34 -2.11 2.40
CA ASN A 99 -7.00 -2.80 3.51
C ASN A 99 -8.32 -3.49 3.11
N ILE A 100 -8.28 -4.33 2.06
CA ILE A 100 -9.49 -5.04 1.61
C ILE A 100 -9.99 -5.98 2.71
N THR A 101 -11.22 -5.70 3.12
CA THR A 101 -12.14 -6.55 3.86
C THR A 101 -13.44 -6.62 3.06
N LYS A 102 -14.38 -7.49 3.44
CA LYS A 102 -15.71 -7.57 2.76
C LYS A 102 -16.40 -6.21 2.66
N SER A 103 -16.34 -5.39 3.71
CA SER A 103 -16.96 -4.07 3.74
C SER A 103 -16.23 -3.06 2.84
N ILE A 104 -14.91 -3.05 2.85
CA ILE A 104 -14.08 -2.17 2.02
C ILE A 104 -14.24 -2.54 0.54
N TRP A 105 -14.22 -3.83 0.19
CA TRP A 105 -14.40 -4.28 -1.17
C TRP A 105 -15.77 -3.90 -1.74
N LYS A 106 -16.85 -4.14 -0.98
CA LYS A 106 -18.19 -3.70 -1.36
C LYS A 106 -18.27 -2.18 -1.60
N ARG A 107 -17.56 -1.39 -0.77
CA ARG A 107 -17.49 0.06 -0.95
C ARG A 107 -16.68 0.44 -2.20
N ALA A 108 -15.55 -0.20 -2.45
CA ALA A 108 -14.72 0.01 -3.63
C ALA A 108 -15.51 -0.23 -4.93
N GLN A 109 -16.27 -1.34 -4.98
CA GLN A 109 -17.16 -1.65 -6.10
C GLN A 109 -18.24 -0.58 -6.29
N LYS A 110 -18.90 -0.13 -5.20
CA LYS A 110 -19.92 0.92 -5.24
C LYS A 110 -19.37 2.26 -5.75
N LEU A 111 -18.11 2.55 -5.48
CA LEU A 111 -17.42 3.77 -5.91
C LEU A 111 -16.84 3.66 -7.33
N ASN A 112 -17.03 2.54 -8.03
CA ASN A 112 -16.41 2.28 -9.33
C ASN A 112 -14.89 2.48 -9.31
N LEU A 113 -14.22 1.99 -8.26
CA LEU A 113 -12.79 2.21 -8.07
C LEU A 113 -11.95 1.63 -9.22
N MET A 114 -12.28 0.42 -9.71
CA MET A 114 -11.44 -0.24 -10.72
C MET A 114 -11.34 0.54 -12.02
N PRO A 115 -12.44 1.06 -12.63
CA PRO A 115 -12.36 1.95 -13.78
C PRO A 115 -11.47 3.17 -13.57
N PHE A 116 -11.52 3.78 -12.37
CA PHE A 116 -10.64 4.90 -12.02
C PHE A 116 -9.16 4.49 -12.00
N LEU A 117 -8.82 3.34 -11.41
CA LEU A 117 -7.44 2.85 -11.39
C LEU A 117 -6.91 2.54 -12.79
N GLU A 118 -7.76 1.96 -13.65
CA GLU A 118 -7.42 1.70 -15.05
C GLU A 118 -7.18 3.01 -15.84
N GLU A 119 -8.00 4.04 -15.61
CA GLU A 119 -7.77 5.37 -16.18
C GLU A 119 -6.40 5.92 -15.77
N MET A 120 -6.06 5.89 -14.47
CA MET A 120 -4.77 6.36 -13.98
C MET A 120 -3.59 5.53 -14.49
N LYS A 121 -3.80 4.23 -14.72
CA LYS A 121 -2.81 3.35 -15.35
C LYS A 121 -2.62 3.70 -16.85
N ALA A 122 -3.69 3.90 -17.57
CA ALA A 122 -3.64 4.31 -18.97
C ALA A 122 -2.95 5.67 -19.17
N GLU A 123 -3.10 6.59 -18.20
CA GLU A 123 -2.38 7.87 -18.17
C GLU A 123 -0.91 7.74 -17.74
N GLY A 124 -0.43 6.53 -17.41
CA GLY A 124 0.94 6.28 -16.93
C GLY A 124 1.23 6.75 -15.52
N LYS A 125 0.21 7.10 -14.74
CA LYS A 125 0.33 7.53 -13.35
C LYS A 125 0.42 6.37 -12.35
N ILE A 126 -0.07 5.19 -12.75
CA ILE A 126 0.06 3.93 -12.04
C ILE A 126 0.72 2.93 -12.99
N LYS A 127 1.72 2.17 -12.51
CA LYS A 127 2.33 1.11 -13.34
C LYS A 127 1.65 -0.23 -13.10
N HIS A 128 1.45 -0.60 -11.82
CA HIS A 128 0.85 -1.88 -11.44
C HIS A 128 -0.27 -1.68 -10.43
N ILE A 129 -1.39 -2.39 -10.62
CA ILE A 129 -2.56 -2.34 -9.74
C ILE A 129 -2.60 -3.61 -8.89
N GLY A 130 -2.72 -3.43 -7.57
CA GLY A 130 -2.82 -4.51 -6.61
C GLY A 130 -3.73 -4.16 -5.43
N PHE A 131 -3.64 -4.96 -4.39
CA PHE A 131 -4.43 -4.74 -3.17
C PHE A 131 -3.70 -5.20 -1.91
N SER A 132 -3.98 -4.59 -0.77
CA SER A 132 -3.62 -5.11 0.55
C SER A 132 -4.84 -5.74 1.22
N PHE A 133 -4.65 -6.89 1.89
CA PHE A 133 -5.74 -7.74 2.33
C PHE A 133 -5.70 -8.07 3.82
N HIS A 134 -6.89 -8.01 4.47
CA HIS A 134 -7.06 -8.24 5.90
C HIS A 134 -8.40 -8.94 6.24
N ASP A 135 -8.69 -10.07 5.61
CA ASP A 135 -9.92 -10.85 5.87
C ASP A 135 -9.62 -12.36 5.77
N SER A 136 -10.64 -13.22 5.75
CA SER A 136 -10.49 -14.68 5.66
C SER A 136 -9.95 -15.15 4.32
N TYR A 137 -9.37 -16.35 4.30
CA TYR A 137 -8.86 -16.98 3.07
C TYR A 137 -9.95 -17.15 2.00
N GLU A 138 -11.15 -17.57 2.38
CA GLU A 138 -12.27 -17.75 1.44
C GLU A 138 -12.61 -16.45 0.71
N PHE A 139 -12.59 -15.33 1.44
CA PHE A 139 -12.81 -14.03 0.83
C PHE A 139 -11.61 -13.55 0.01
N PHE A 140 -10.40 -13.97 0.36
CA PHE A 140 -9.22 -13.73 -0.47
C PHE A 140 -9.34 -14.32 -1.86
N GLU A 141 -9.82 -15.58 -1.96
CA GLU A 141 -10.08 -16.22 -3.26
C GLU A 141 -11.11 -15.44 -4.09
N GLU A 142 -12.19 -14.94 -3.46
CA GLU A 142 -13.18 -14.11 -4.14
C GLU A 142 -12.55 -12.83 -4.71
N VAL A 143 -11.73 -12.14 -3.94
CA VAL A 143 -11.07 -10.90 -4.37
C VAL A 143 -10.06 -11.16 -5.48
N VAL A 144 -9.24 -12.20 -5.36
CA VAL A 144 -8.25 -12.58 -6.40
C VAL A 144 -8.93 -12.87 -7.73
N ASN A 145 -10.10 -13.53 -7.72
CA ASN A 145 -10.82 -13.87 -8.95
C ASN A 145 -11.72 -12.72 -9.48
N ALA A 146 -11.87 -11.63 -8.73
CA ALA A 146 -12.79 -10.54 -9.10
C ALA A 146 -12.20 -9.54 -10.10
N TYR A 147 -10.89 -9.56 -10.32
CA TYR A 147 -10.19 -8.62 -11.19
C TYR A 147 -8.84 -9.24 -11.63
N ASP A 148 -8.27 -8.73 -12.72
CA ASP A 148 -6.96 -9.16 -13.22
C ASP A 148 -5.82 -8.43 -12.48
N TRP A 149 -5.65 -8.80 -11.21
CA TRP A 149 -4.65 -8.22 -10.33
C TRP A 149 -3.22 -8.61 -10.73
N GLU A 150 -2.30 -7.67 -10.62
CA GLU A 150 -0.88 -7.92 -10.90
C GLU A 150 -0.12 -8.36 -9.65
N PHE A 151 -0.57 -7.91 -8.48
CA PHE A 151 0.06 -8.26 -7.19
C PHE A 151 -0.91 -8.11 -6.02
N CYS A 152 -0.54 -8.71 -4.90
CA CYS A 152 -1.24 -8.51 -3.63
C CYS A 152 -0.25 -8.34 -2.47
N GLN A 153 -0.73 -7.71 -1.40
CA GLN A 153 0.00 -7.56 -0.15
C GLN A 153 -0.78 -8.25 0.97
N ILE A 154 -0.17 -9.26 1.60
CA ILE A 154 -0.80 -10.09 2.63
C ILE A 154 0.03 -10.13 3.90
N GLN A 155 -0.63 -10.25 5.05
CA GLN A 155 0.04 -10.54 6.31
C GLN A 155 0.51 -11.99 6.33
N LEU A 156 1.81 -12.20 6.57
CA LEU A 156 2.37 -13.54 6.76
C LEU A 156 3.65 -13.48 7.57
N ASN A 157 3.74 -14.35 8.57
CA ASN A 157 4.96 -14.61 9.32
C ASN A 157 5.00 -16.09 9.75
N TYR A 158 6.11 -16.56 10.26
CA TYR A 158 6.28 -17.98 10.61
C TYR A 158 5.43 -18.42 11.82
N MET A 159 4.93 -17.49 12.63
CA MET A 159 4.04 -17.79 13.76
C MET A 159 2.57 -17.90 13.34
N ASP A 160 2.12 -17.04 12.42
CA ASP A 160 0.72 -16.86 12.04
C ASP A 160 0.46 -17.37 10.60
N LYS A 161 0.85 -18.61 10.31
CA LYS A 161 0.77 -19.18 8.95
C LYS A 161 -0.65 -19.34 8.40
N ASP A 162 -1.62 -19.48 9.29
CA ASP A 162 -3.02 -19.72 8.96
C ASP A 162 -3.92 -18.50 9.27
N HIS A 163 -3.32 -17.34 9.57
CA HIS A 163 -4.06 -16.11 9.86
C HIS A 163 -4.40 -15.36 8.57
N GLN A 164 -5.66 -14.90 8.44
CA GLN A 164 -6.18 -14.17 7.25
C GLN A 164 -5.99 -15.00 5.95
N ALA A 165 -5.37 -14.43 4.91
CA ALA A 165 -5.02 -15.16 3.70
C ALA A 165 -3.98 -16.26 3.98
N GLY A 166 -3.02 -15.98 4.84
CA GLY A 166 -2.01 -16.91 5.32
C GLY A 166 -1.22 -17.60 4.22
N LEU A 167 -0.66 -18.77 4.55
CA LEU A 167 0.13 -19.58 3.60
C LEU A 167 -0.73 -20.14 2.44
N LYS A 168 -2.01 -20.37 2.69
CA LYS A 168 -2.95 -20.80 1.63
C LYS A 168 -3.12 -19.70 0.60
N GLY A 169 -3.35 -18.44 1.04
CA GLY A 169 -3.47 -17.29 0.18
C GLY A 169 -2.19 -17.00 -0.61
N LEU A 170 -1.01 -17.13 0.01
CA LEU A 170 0.27 -17.03 -0.69
C LEU A 170 0.35 -18.00 -1.89
N LYS A 171 0.03 -19.28 -1.65
CA LYS A 171 0.06 -20.31 -2.69
C LYS A 171 -0.95 -20.02 -3.80
N TYR A 172 -2.17 -19.68 -3.41
CA TYR A 172 -3.24 -19.38 -4.36
C TYR A 172 -2.90 -18.16 -5.24
N ALA A 173 -2.40 -17.08 -4.66
CA ALA A 173 -1.96 -15.92 -5.42
C ALA A 173 -0.82 -16.28 -6.41
N ALA A 174 0.16 -17.06 -5.98
CA ALA A 174 1.24 -17.53 -6.84
C ALA A 174 0.75 -18.43 -8.00
N GLU A 175 -0.20 -19.33 -7.75
CA GLU A 175 -0.83 -20.16 -8.78
C GLU A 175 -1.61 -19.33 -9.81
N LYS A 176 -2.15 -18.18 -9.41
CA LYS A 176 -2.81 -17.20 -10.27
C LYS A 176 -1.83 -16.25 -10.98
N GLY A 177 -0.54 -16.33 -10.69
CA GLY A 177 0.49 -15.50 -11.30
C GLY A 177 0.66 -14.12 -10.69
N LEU A 178 0.05 -13.83 -9.52
CA LEU A 178 0.22 -12.56 -8.83
C LEU A 178 1.60 -12.47 -8.17
N GLY A 179 2.19 -11.27 -8.22
CA GLY A 179 3.27 -10.90 -7.31
C GLY A 179 2.75 -10.87 -5.85
N VAL A 180 3.51 -11.38 -4.89
CA VAL A 180 3.10 -11.35 -3.48
C VAL A 180 4.10 -10.56 -2.65
N ILE A 181 3.60 -9.51 -1.99
CA ILE A 181 4.34 -8.73 -1.00
C ILE A 181 3.88 -9.17 0.39
N VAL A 182 4.83 -9.51 1.24
CA VAL A 182 4.54 -9.91 2.62
C VAL A 182 4.64 -8.71 3.54
N MET A 183 3.58 -8.41 4.29
CA MET A 183 3.58 -7.42 5.37
C MET A 183 3.60 -8.10 6.74
N GLU A 184 4.07 -7.38 7.74
CA GLU A 184 4.22 -7.84 9.13
C GLU A 184 5.06 -9.13 9.30
N PRO A 185 6.16 -9.32 8.56
CA PRO A 185 6.97 -10.54 8.68
C PRO A 185 7.57 -10.71 10.08
N LEU A 186 7.80 -9.60 10.79
CA LEU A 186 8.31 -9.56 12.16
C LEU A 186 7.24 -9.18 13.20
N LYS A 187 5.94 -9.24 12.84
CA LYS A 187 4.79 -8.96 13.72
C LYS A 187 4.93 -7.65 14.50
N GLY A 188 5.40 -6.59 13.83
CA GLY A 188 5.67 -5.29 14.45
C GLY A 188 6.84 -5.30 15.44
N GLY A 189 7.83 -6.18 15.24
CA GLY A 189 8.99 -6.32 16.11
C GLY A 189 8.74 -7.15 17.36
N ARG A 190 7.74 -8.04 17.34
CA ARG A 190 7.40 -8.95 18.45
C ARG A 190 7.96 -10.36 18.30
N ILE A 191 8.59 -10.63 17.18
CA ILE A 191 9.29 -11.88 16.86
C ILE A 191 10.61 -11.57 16.17
#